data_2e7bfbdfa244207287a6ae2d18f699fc
#
_entry.id   2e7bfbdfa244207287a6ae2d18f699fc
#
_cell.length_a   1.000
_cell.length_b   1.000
_cell.length_c   1.000
_cell.angle_alpha   90.00
_cell.angle_beta   90.00
_cell.angle_gamma   90.00
#
_symmetry.space_group_name_H-M   'P 1'
#
loop_
_entity.id
_entity.type
_entity.pdbx_description
1 polymer ?
#
loop_
_entity_poly.entity_id
_entity_poly.type
_entity_poly.pdbx_seq_one_letter_code
_entity_poly.pdbx_strand_id
1 'polypeptide(L)' 'YEAIAKCLAYSDARDYVIYEFIQMFEEDNDNFDRGRFRKRLDNLRKEFARIPL' A
#
# COMPACT_ATOMS: atom_id res chain seq x y z
N TYR A 1 -7.09 -2.37 -6.13
CA TYR A 1 -5.96 -1.73 -5.41
C TYR A 1 -4.93 -2.75 -4.89
N GLU A 2 -5.24 -4.04 -4.97
CA GLU A 2 -4.34 -5.07 -4.49
C GLU A 2 -3.01 -5.07 -5.27
N ALA A 3 -3.07 -4.93 -6.58
CA ALA A 3 -1.86 -4.89 -7.40
C ALA A 3 -0.99 -3.68 -7.07
N ILE A 4 -1.63 -2.55 -6.79
CA ILE A 4 -0.90 -1.33 -6.43
C ILE A 4 -0.27 -1.48 -5.05
N ALA A 5 -0.97 -2.09 -4.09
CA ALA A 5 -0.41 -2.36 -2.77
C ALA A 5 0.83 -3.24 -2.87
N LYS A 6 0.79 -4.27 -3.70
CA LYS A 6 1.94 -5.14 -3.93
C LYS A 6 3.11 -4.38 -4.53
N CYS A 7 2.85 -3.53 -5.52
CA CYS A 7 3.89 -2.71 -6.11
C CYS A 7 4.55 -1.79 -5.10
N LEU A 8 3.76 -1.13 -4.26
CA LEU A 8 4.28 -0.24 -3.25
C LEU A 8 5.11 -0.98 -2.21
N ALA A 9 4.66 -2.17 -1.80
CA ALA A 9 5.38 -2.98 -0.82
C ALA A 9 6.72 -3.48 -1.37
N TYR A 10 6.72 -3.96 -2.61
CA TYR A 10 7.91 -4.57 -3.22
C TYR A 10 8.92 -3.53 -3.69
N SER A 11 8.47 -2.33 -4.02
CA SER A 11 9.36 -1.26 -4.47
C SER A 11 9.97 -0.47 -3.30
N ASP A 12 9.63 -0.83 -2.07
CA ASP A 12 10.12 -0.14 -0.87
C ASP A 12 9.77 1.35 -0.91
N ALA A 13 8.54 1.66 -1.32
CA ALA A 13 8.07 3.03 -1.43
C ALA A 13 8.07 3.71 -0.06
N ARG A 14 8.47 4.98 -0.04
CA ARG A 14 8.49 5.77 1.18
C ARG A 14 7.07 6.16 1.60
N ASP A 15 6.91 6.47 2.88
CA ASP A 15 5.60 6.75 3.45
C ASP A 15 4.88 7.91 2.76
N TYR A 16 5.59 8.95 2.35
CA TYR A 16 4.94 10.07 1.71
C TYR A 16 4.39 9.70 0.32
N VAL A 17 5.05 8.80 -0.39
CA VAL A 17 4.56 8.30 -1.69
C VAL A 17 3.28 7.50 -1.47
N ILE A 18 3.28 6.64 -0.47
CA ILE A 18 2.10 5.86 -0.11
C ILE A 18 0.93 6.78 0.25
N TYR A 19 1.22 7.81 1.03
CA TYR A 19 0.21 8.78 1.44
C TYR A 19 -0.42 9.49 0.23
N GLU A 20 0.39 9.88 -0.74
CA GLU A 20 -0.10 10.52 -1.96
C GLU A 20 -1.00 9.59 -2.76
N PHE A 21 -0.64 8.31 -2.87
CA PHE A 21 -1.49 7.33 -3.53
C PHE A 21 -2.82 7.17 -2.82
N ILE A 22 -2.80 7.12 -1.49
CA ILE A 22 -4.02 7.01 -0.71
C ILE A 22 -4.94 8.19 -0.97
N GLN A 23 -4.39 9.41 -0.96
CA GLN A 23 -5.18 10.61 -1.26
C GLN A 23 -5.80 10.55 -2.64
N MET A 24 -5.03 10.12 -3.63
CA MET A 24 -5.51 10.00 -5.00
C MET A 24 -6.67 9.01 -5.10
N PHE A 25 -6.55 7.87 -4.42
CA PHE A 25 -7.60 6.85 -4.42
C PHE A 25 -8.88 7.35 -3.75
N GLU A 26 -8.74 8.11 -2.66
CA GLU A 26 -9.89 8.68 -1.97
C GLU A 26 -10.62 9.71 -2.84
N GLU A 27 -9.89 10.49 -3.61
CA GLU A 27 -10.49 11.46 -4.53
C GLU A 27 -11.25 10.77 -5.66
N ASP A 28 -10.74 9.65 -6.15
CA ASP A 28 -11.39 8.91 -7.23
C ASP A 28 -12.54 8.04 -6.77
N ASN A 29 -12.50 7.60 -5.51
CA ASN A 29 -13.50 6.65 -5.01
C ASN A 29 -13.85 6.95 -3.56
N ASP A 30 -15.06 7.48 -3.34
CA ASP A 30 -15.55 7.83 -2.01
C ASP A 30 -15.64 6.63 -1.07
N ASN A 31 -15.73 5.43 -1.63
CA ASN A 31 -15.81 4.20 -0.84
C ASN A 31 -14.46 3.59 -0.51
N PHE A 32 -13.39 4.24 -0.90
CA PHE A 32 -12.05 3.74 -0.63
C PHE A 32 -11.75 3.78 0.88
N ASP A 33 -11.32 2.64 1.42
CA ASP A 33 -11.00 2.49 2.84
C ASP A 33 -9.49 2.55 3.04
N ARG A 34 -9.00 3.71 3.48
CA ARG A 34 -7.56 3.93 3.68
C ARG A 34 -6.97 3.02 4.75
N GLY A 35 -7.71 2.79 5.82
CA GLY A 35 -7.24 1.93 6.90
C GLY A 35 -7.01 0.51 6.44
N ARG A 36 -7.93 -0.01 5.66
CA ARG A 36 -7.85 -1.35 5.11
C ARG A 36 -6.68 -1.47 4.12
N PHE A 37 -6.50 -0.45 3.29
CA PHE A 37 -5.41 -0.41 2.32
C PHE A 37 -4.06 -0.42 3.03
N ARG A 38 -3.89 0.43 4.04
CA ARG A 38 -2.65 0.50 4.80
C ARG A 38 -2.35 -0.79 5.53
N LYS A 39 -3.38 -1.42 6.10
CA LYS A 39 -3.21 -2.69 6.78
C LYS A 39 -2.73 -3.77 5.81
N ARG A 40 -3.33 -3.82 4.64
CA ARG A 40 -2.91 -4.77 3.61
C ARG A 40 -1.47 -4.51 3.16
N LEU A 41 -1.12 -3.25 2.99
CA LEU A 41 0.23 -2.86 2.61
C LEU A 41 1.25 -3.30 3.67
N ASP A 42 0.94 -3.07 4.94
CA ASP A 42 1.81 -3.48 6.03
C ASP A 42 2.01 -4.99 6.06
N ASN A 43 0.93 -5.75 5.84
CA ASN A 43 1.01 -7.20 5.79
C ASN A 43 1.89 -7.68 4.64
N LEU A 44 1.77 -7.06 3.48
CA LEU A 44 2.60 -7.41 2.32
C LEU A 44 4.07 -7.09 2.57
N ARG A 45 4.35 -5.99 3.24
CA ARG A 45 5.72 -5.62 3.60
C ARG A 45 6.32 -6.65 4.56
N LYS A 46 5.55 -7.14 5.52
CA LYS A 46 6.01 -8.16 6.45
C LYS A 46 6.30 -9.47 5.74
N GLU A 47 5.44 -9.85 4.81
CA GLU A 47 5.64 -11.06 4.00
C GLU A 47 6.92 -10.95 3.17
N PHE A 48 7.12 -9.79 2.55
CA PHE A 48 8.31 -9.55 1.74
C PHE A 48 9.58 -9.61 2.59
N ALA A 49 9.53 -9.07 3.80
CA ALA A 49 10.69 -9.07 4.69
C ALA A 49 11.07 -10.48 5.19
N ARG A 50 10.13 -11.42 5.12
CA ARG A 50 10.39 -12.80 5.54
C ARG A 50 11.05 -13.65 4.48
N ILE A 51 11.09 -13.18 3.25
CA ILE A 51 11.69 -13.94 2.16
C ILE A 51 13.21 -13.88 2.30
N PRO A 52 13.88 -15.00 2.55
CA PRO A 52 15.34 -14.98 2.65
C PRO A 52 15.96 -14.72 1.29
N LEU A 53 16.88 -13.81 1.28
CA LEU A 53 17.60 -13.47 0.05
C LEU A 53 18.86 -14.31 -0.08
#